data_6a2064eb7f77d3d8b870971bd675e84d
#
_entry.id   6a2064eb7f77d3d8b870971bd675e84d
#
_cell.length_a   1.000
_cell.length_b   1.000
_cell.length_c   1.000
_cell.angle_alpha   90.00
_cell.angle_beta   90.00
_cell.angle_gamma   90.00
#
_symmetry.space_group_name_H-M   'P 1'
#
loop_
_entity.id
_entity.type
_entity.pdbx_description
1 polymer ?
#
loop_
_entity_poly.entity_id
_entity_poly.type
_entity_poly.pdbx_seq_one_letter_code
_entity_poly.pdbx_strand_id
1 'polypeptide(L)' 'MLFGPIEYTVERIDGDYAYLRQEDQPQQELKCVARALLPPEIAEGTALHYEMMEYTIK' A
#
# COMPACT_ATOMS: atom_id res chain seq x y z
N MET A 1 -6.38 15.00 16.30
CA MET A 1 -5.56 14.50 15.21
C MET A 1 -6.37 13.76 14.19
N LEU A 2 -6.07 13.96 13.01
CA LEU A 2 -6.87 13.38 11.94
C LEU A 2 -6.08 12.37 11.19
N PHE A 3 -6.79 11.36 10.74
CA PHE A 3 -6.19 10.36 9.89
C PHE A 3 -6.55 10.72 8.48
N GLY A 4 -5.65 11.40 7.82
CA GLY A 4 -5.85 11.70 6.43
C GLY A 4 -5.55 10.49 5.58
N PRO A 5 -5.85 10.58 4.31
CA PRO A 5 -5.51 9.51 3.39
C PRO A 5 -3.99 9.37 3.25
N ILE A 6 -3.54 8.16 3.03
CA ILE A 6 -2.14 7.87 2.82
C ILE A 6 -1.99 7.23 1.45
N GLU A 7 -0.99 7.68 0.71
CA GLU A 7 -0.73 7.17 -0.62
C GLU A 7 0.44 6.22 -0.56
N TYR A 8 0.27 5.05 -1.17
CA TYR A 8 1.31 4.03 -1.21
C TYR A 8 1.59 3.62 -2.64
N THR A 9 2.78 3.07 -2.86
CA THR A 9 3.11 2.38 -4.09
C THR A 9 3.53 0.97 -3.73
N VAL A 10 3.04 -0.01 -4.46
CA VAL A 10 3.44 -1.39 -4.24
C VAL A 10 4.87 -1.54 -4.73
N GLU A 11 5.79 -1.75 -3.79
CA GLU A 11 7.21 -1.88 -4.13
C GLU A 11 7.51 -3.26 -4.67
N ARG A 12 6.99 -4.29 -4.02
CA ARG A 12 7.13 -5.64 -4.52
C ARG A 12 6.08 -6.53 -3.87
N ILE A 13 5.87 -7.68 -4.46
CA ILE A 13 4.95 -8.69 -3.97
C ILE A 13 5.74 -9.97 -3.77
N ASP A 14 5.54 -10.60 -2.62
CA ASP A 14 6.25 -11.81 -2.26
C ASP A 14 5.25 -12.79 -1.66
N GLY A 15 4.79 -13.73 -2.47
CA GLY A 15 3.81 -14.70 -1.99
C GLY A 15 2.53 -14.03 -1.56
N ASP A 16 2.16 -14.21 -0.30
CA ASP A 16 0.91 -13.70 0.24
C ASP A 16 1.02 -12.29 0.77
N TYR A 17 2.18 -11.64 0.60
CA TYR A 17 2.43 -10.32 1.16
C TYR A 17 2.86 -9.35 0.10
N ALA A 18 2.45 -8.10 0.27
CA ALA A 18 2.91 -7.00 -0.55
C ALA A 18 3.67 -6.02 0.34
N TYR A 19 4.69 -5.41 -0.23
CA TYR A 19 5.51 -4.43 0.48
C TYR A 19 5.22 -3.07 -0.13
N LEU A 20 4.73 -2.15 0.70
CA LEU A 20 4.24 -0.86 0.24
C LEU A 20 5.18 0.24 0.68
N ARG A 21 5.47 1.16 -0.25
CA ARG A 21 6.24 2.36 0.06
C ARG A 21 5.28 3.52 0.19
N GLN A 22 5.37 4.25 1.30
CA GLN A 22 4.56 5.43 1.51
C GLN A 22 5.14 6.57 0.68
N GLU A 23 4.32 7.17 -0.16
CA GLU A 23 4.84 8.10 -1.16
C GLU A 23 5.42 9.36 -0.56
N ASP A 24 4.83 9.86 0.52
CA ASP A 24 5.33 11.08 1.15
C ASP A 24 6.44 10.82 2.14
N GLN A 25 6.82 9.56 2.35
CA GLN A 25 7.92 9.22 3.25
C GLN A 25 8.70 8.05 2.65
N PRO A 26 9.32 8.26 1.49
CA PRO A 26 9.91 7.15 0.73
C PRO A 26 11.09 6.49 1.42
N GLN A 27 11.71 7.15 2.40
CA GLN A 27 12.84 6.56 3.11
C GLN A 27 12.43 5.70 4.29
N GLN A 28 11.14 5.64 4.62
CA GLN A 28 10.68 4.76 5.68
C GLN A 28 10.76 3.31 5.23
N GLU A 29 10.80 2.41 6.20
CA GLU A 29 10.72 0.99 5.89
C GLU A 29 9.43 0.68 5.17
N LEU A 30 9.48 -0.31 4.29
CA LEU A 30 8.29 -0.74 3.57
C LEU A 30 7.30 -1.35 4.55
N LYS A 31 6.02 -1.13 4.29
CA LYS A 31 4.96 -1.70 5.09
C LYS A 31 4.56 -3.04 4.50
N CYS A 32 4.64 -4.10 5.30
CA CYS A 32 4.28 -5.43 4.86
C CYS A 32 2.80 -5.65 5.12
N VAL A 33 2.03 -5.90 4.08
CA VAL A 33 0.58 -6.04 4.18
C VAL A 33 0.16 -7.32 3.48
N ALA A 34 -0.71 -8.09 4.13
CA ALA A 34 -1.22 -9.31 3.51
C ALA A 34 -2.04 -8.95 2.27
N ARG A 35 -1.82 -9.71 1.21
CA ARG A 35 -2.55 -9.46 -0.05
C ARG A 35 -4.04 -9.60 0.11
N ALA A 36 -4.48 -10.40 1.08
CA ALA A 36 -5.92 -10.56 1.33
C ALA A 36 -6.59 -9.25 1.73
N LEU A 37 -5.82 -8.28 2.21
CA LEU A 37 -6.35 -6.98 2.60
C LEU A 37 -6.28 -5.96 1.48
N LEU A 38 -5.79 -6.34 0.32
CA LEU A 38 -5.54 -5.43 -0.79
C LEU A 38 -6.38 -5.84 -1.98
N PRO A 39 -6.62 -4.90 -2.91
CA PRO A 39 -7.33 -5.27 -4.14
C PRO A 39 -6.55 -6.37 -4.87
N PRO A 40 -7.24 -7.36 -5.43
CA PRO A 40 -6.55 -8.47 -6.08
C PRO A 40 -5.82 -8.12 -7.36
N GLU A 41 -6.13 -6.97 -7.93
CA GLU A 41 -5.54 -6.56 -9.21
C GLU A 41 -4.17 -5.93 -9.05
N ILE A 42 -3.66 -5.79 -7.83
CA ILE A 42 -2.40 -5.07 -7.63
C ILE A 42 -1.24 -5.79 -8.30
N ALA A 43 -0.25 -4.99 -8.69
CA ALA A 43 1.00 -5.48 -9.23
C ALA A 43 2.09 -4.54 -8.73
N GLU A 44 3.34 -4.91 -8.94
CA GLU A 44 4.42 -4.01 -8.59
C GLU A 44 4.27 -2.71 -9.36
N GLY A 45 4.41 -1.61 -8.65
CA GLY A 45 4.22 -0.28 -9.23
C GLY A 45 2.81 0.27 -9.09
N THR A 46 1.85 -0.55 -8.64
CA THR A 46 0.48 -0.06 -8.47
C THR A 46 0.42 1.00 -7.38
N ALA A 47 -0.28 2.10 -7.67
CA ALA A 47 -0.51 3.15 -6.69
C ALA A 47 -1.77 2.84 -5.91
N LEU A 48 -1.69 2.96 -4.59
CA LEU A 48 -2.79 2.65 -3.69
C LEU A 48 -3.14 3.86 -2.85
N HIS A 49 -4.40 3.97 -2.55
CA HIS A 49 -4.93 4.99 -1.66
C HIS A 49 -5.47 4.29 -0.43
N TYR A 50 -5.03 4.72 0.75
CA TYR A 50 -5.48 4.14 2.01
C TYR A 50 -6.24 5.18 2.80
N GLU A 51 -7.48 4.88 3.08
CA GLU A 51 -8.34 5.78 3.84
C GLU A 51 -9.40 4.96 4.53
N MET A 52 -9.70 5.31 5.78
CA MET A 52 -10.73 4.64 6.56
C MET A 52 -10.54 3.14 6.62
N MET A 53 -9.28 2.74 6.80
CA MET A 53 -8.88 1.34 6.94
C MET A 53 -9.11 0.51 5.69
N GLU A 54 -9.17 1.15 4.54
CA GLU A 54 -9.40 0.45 3.29
C GLU A 54 -8.40 0.88 2.24
N TYR A 55 -7.86 -0.08 1.50
CA TYR A 55 -6.94 0.19 0.39
C TYR A 55 -7.72 0.11 -0.92
N THR A 56 -7.52 1.11 -1.77
CA THR A 56 -8.11 1.11 -3.10
C THR A 56 -7.04 1.48 -4.12
N ILE A 57 -7.22 1.01 -5.36
CA ILE A 57 -6.30 1.36 -6.44
C ILE A 57 -6.66 2.75 -6.94
N LYS A 58 -5.63 3.57 -7.10
CA LYS A 58 -5.84 4.94 -7.59
C LYS A 58 -6.16 4.95 -9.06
#